data_34b6ebb1d8517c852a92d3618beb94bd
#
_entry.id   34b6ebb1d8517c852a92d3618beb94bd
#
_cell.length_a   1.000
_cell.length_b   1.000
_cell.length_c   1.000
_cell.angle_alpha   90.00
_cell.angle_beta   90.00
_cell.angle_gamma   90.00
#
_symmetry.space_group_name_H-M   'P 1'
#
loop_
_entity.id
_entity.type
_entity.pdbx_description
1 polymer ?
#
loop_
_entity_poly.entity_id
_entity_poly.type
_entity_poly.pdbx_seq_one_letter_code
_entity_poly.pdbx_strand_id
1 'polypeptide(L)'
;WVIQAVNYLDYVTEDGHGLKTYFLFTLFSFPKIISKLIPFVFFIALFFTLINYEAKNELYVLWANGVSKFEFINKILIISIFILLFQIFFSAFLSPFTQYKARLFLKESNIDFFSALIKEGKFINVVEGLTIFIDKKESNKMFSNIFIDDSSKVQKRIIYAKSGRIVENNKQKIFKLNNGQILNKEKLRFNIFQFEEINFDLTNYNTNTILAPKIQEIETKQLLNCYMNLNRRSFINQENYDFTCEDSIIKEIKEEILKRLYKPIYIPVVALISCMLFMTSKSDIFFNRAKNISFLLGFFLLVLSESLLRYSVSSNLMFFFYIMTPFLFFFTTYFFLFKINNV
;
A
#
# COMPACT_ATOMS: atom_id res chain seq x y z
N TRP A 1 -10.82 6.13 -4.32
CA TRP A 1 -10.97 6.21 -2.87
C TRP A 1 -12.17 5.40 -2.39
N VAL A 2 -13.37 5.61 -2.95
CA VAL A 2 -14.61 4.91 -2.54
C VAL A 2 -14.44 3.38 -2.57
N ILE A 3 -13.93 2.79 -3.64
CA ILE A 3 -13.70 1.34 -3.75
C ILE A 3 -12.78 0.83 -2.64
N GLN A 4 -11.73 1.58 -2.33
CA GLN A 4 -10.79 1.18 -1.27
C GLN A 4 -11.35 1.42 0.13
N ALA A 5 -12.19 2.44 0.29
CA ALA A 5 -12.92 2.64 1.54
C ALA A 5 -13.88 1.48 1.81
N VAL A 6 -14.59 0.98 0.78
CA VAL A 6 -15.43 -0.22 0.91
C VAL A 6 -14.62 -1.44 1.32
N ASN A 7 -13.44 -1.67 0.73
CA ASN A 7 -12.56 -2.78 1.11
C ASN A 7 -12.04 -2.67 2.56
N TYR A 8 -11.94 -1.44 3.10
CA TYR A 8 -11.57 -1.23 4.50
C TYR A 8 -12.75 -1.36 5.47
N LEU A 9 -13.99 -1.49 4.95
CA LEU A 9 -15.17 -1.71 5.77
C LEU A 9 -15.08 -3.03 6.56
N ASP A 10 -14.32 -3.99 6.04
CA ASP A 10 -14.05 -5.27 6.71
C ASP A 10 -13.43 -5.06 8.10
N TYR A 11 -12.63 -4.00 8.31
CA TYR A 11 -12.10 -3.65 9.63
C TYR A 11 -13.19 -3.28 10.65
N VAL A 12 -14.36 -2.81 10.19
CA VAL A 12 -15.50 -2.53 11.07
C VAL A 12 -16.36 -3.76 11.26
N THR A 13 -16.61 -4.50 10.16
CA THR A 13 -17.57 -5.62 10.16
C THR A 13 -16.96 -6.91 10.69
N GLU A 14 -15.69 -7.15 10.40
CA GLU A 14 -14.99 -8.37 10.82
C GLU A 14 -14.12 -8.15 12.05
N ASP A 15 -13.38 -7.05 12.09
CA ASP A 15 -12.44 -6.75 13.16
C ASP A 15 -13.07 -5.94 14.31
N GLY A 16 -14.31 -5.41 14.15
CA GLY A 16 -15.06 -4.71 15.19
C GLY A 16 -14.50 -3.36 15.58
N HIS A 17 -13.70 -2.73 14.73
CA HIS A 17 -13.24 -1.37 14.96
C HIS A 17 -14.39 -0.37 14.87
N GLY A 18 -14.36 0.68 15.72
CA GLY A 18 -15.38 1.73 15.67
C GLY A 18 -15.36 2.51 14.35
N LEU A 19 -16.51 3.03 13.93
CA LEU A 19 -16.67 3.84 12.71
C LEU A 19 -15.70 5.04 12.65
N LYS A 20 -15.34 5.64 13.79
CA LYS A 20 -14.36 6.73 13.87
C LYS A 20 -12.98 6.27 13.43
N THR A 21 -12.54 5.10 13.89
CA THR A 21 -11.24 4.50 13.52
C THR A 21 -11.19 4.18 12.03
N TYR A 22 -12.27 3.58 11.51
CA TYR A 22 -12.43 3.32 10.08
C TYR A 22 -12.28 4.59 9.24
N PHE A 23 -13.02 5.66 9.60
CA PHE A 23 -12.97 6.92 8.86
C PHE A 23 -11.55 7.54 8.87
N LEU A 24 -10.91 7.57 10.03
CA LEU A 24 -9.53 8.07 10.15
C LEU A 24 -8.54 7.22 9.36
N PHE A 25 -8.67 5.89 9.42
CA PHE A 25 -7.81 4.99 8.66
C PHE A 25 -7.94 5.20 7.14
N THR A 26 -9.18 5.32 6.64
CA THR A 26 -9.44 5.57 5.22
C THR A 26 -8.91 6.94 4.78
N LEU A 27 -9.04 7.96 5.62
CA LEU A 27 -8.52 9.30 5.36
C LEU A 27 -6.98 9.31 5.29
N PHE A 28 -6.30 8.67 6.25
CA PHE A 28 -4.84 8.55 6.24
C PHE A 28 -4.31 7.65 5.11
N SER A 29 -5.12 6.77 4.56
CA SER A 29 -4.76 5.98 3.37
C SER A 29 -4.89 6.76 2.05
N PHE A 30 -5.52 7.92 2.05
CA PHE A 30 -5.77 8.74 0.86
C PHE A 30 -4.50 9.20 0.13
N PRO A 31 -3.43 9.68 0.79
CA PRO A 31 -2.20 10.08 0.11
C PRO A 31 -1.52 8.96 -0.69
N LYS A 32 -1.62 7.71 -0.23
CA LYS A 32 -1.15 6.54 -0.97
C LYS A 32 -1.90 6.36 -2.29
N ILE A 33 -3.21 6.57 -2.28
CA ILE A 33 -4.05 6.43 -3.48
C ILE A 33 -3.72 7.55 -4.46
N ILE A 34 -3.63 8.79 -3.99
CA ILE A 34 -3.23 9.94 -4.81
C ILE A 34 -1.90 9.68 -5.48
N SER A 35 -0.87 9.27 -4.71
CA SER A 35 0.46 9.06 -5.27
C SER A 35 0.50 8.02 -6.40
N LYS A 36 -0.40 7.03 -6.39
CA LYS A 36 -0.53 6.06 -7.48
C LYS A 36 -1.23 6.61 -8.71
N LEU A 37 -2.19 7.52 -8.51
CA LEU A 37 -3.04 8.04 -9.58
C LEU A 37 -2.44 9.25 -10.31
N ILE A 38 -1.57 10.03 -9.65
CA ILE A 38 -1.00 11.27 -10.22
C ILE A 38 -0.49 11.09 -11.66
N PRO A 39 0.33 10.09 -12.03
CA PRO A 39 0.84 9.98 -13.39
C PRO A 39 -0.27 9.79 -14.43
N PHE A 40 -1.29 8.98 -14.09
CA PHE A 40 -2.43 8.72 -14.98
C PHE A 40 -3.32 9.96 -15.12
N VAL A 41 -3.66 10.60 -14.00
CA VAL A 41 -4.50 11.80 -13.99
C VAL A 41 -3.80 12.95 -14.73
N PHE A 42 -2.50 13.13 -14.50
CA PHE A 42 -1.72 14.15 -15.20
C PHE A 42 -1.70 13.90 -16.71
N PHE A 43 -1.42 12.68 -17.16
CA PHE A 43 -1.42 12.32 -18.57
C PHE A 43 -2.77 12.60 -19.23
N ILE A 44 -3.85 12.10 -18.62
CA ILE A 44 -5.21 12.27 -19.15
C ILE A 44 -5.59 13.75 -19.18
N ALA A 45 -5.37 14.48 -18.09
CA ALA A 45 -5.69 15.90 -18.01
C ALA A 45 -4.93 16.73 -19.05
N LEU A 46 -3.61 16.50 -19.17
CA LEU A 46 -2.79 17.19 -20.16
C LEU A 46 -3.25 16.87 -21.58
N PHE A 47 -3.44 15.59 -21.88
CA PHE A 47 -3.84 15.15 -23.21
C PHE A 47 -5.18 15.74 -23.65
N PHE A 48 -6.20 15.69 -22.78
CA PHE A 48 -7.49 16.29 -23.07
C PHE A 48 -7.44 17.83 -23.15
N THR A 49 -6.61 18.48 -22.34
CA THR A 49 -6.41 19.93 -22.43
C THR A 49 -5.82 20.31 -23.78
N LEU A 50 -4.82 19.59 -24.27
CA LEU A 50 -4.21 19.84 -25.57
C LEU A 50 -5.19 19.60 -26.73
N ILE A 51 -6.01 18.55 -26.66
CA ILE A 51 -7.09 18.31 -27.64
C ILE A 51 -8.09 19.47 -27.65
N ASN A 52 -8.47 19.98 -26.47
CA ASN A 52 -9.41 21.11 -26.38
C ASN A 52 -8.83 22.38 -26.97
N TYR A 53 -7.54 22.66 -26.72
CA TYR A 53 -6.87 23.82 -27.32
C TYR A 53 -6.83 23.72 -28.85
N GLU A 54 -6.56 22.54 -29.41
CA GLU A 54 -6.59 22.31 -30.83
C GLU A 54 -8.03 22.44 -31.39
N ALA A 55 -9.00 21.85 -30.69
CA ALA A 55 -10.41 21.88 -31.10
C ALA A 55 -10.99 23.31 -31.22
N LYS A 56 -10.56 24.21 -30.32
CA LYS A 56 -10.94 25.62 -30.27
C LYS A 56 -10.04 26.54 -31.08
N ASN A 57 -9.05 26.00 -31.80
CA ASN A 57 -8.03 26.75 -32.55
C ASN A 57 -7.17 27.69 -31.67
N GLU A 58 -7.12 27.47 -30.35
CA GLU A 58 -6.33 28.29 -29.42
C GLU A 58 -4.83 28.13 -29.69
N LEU A 59 -4.39 26.92 -30.08
CA LEU A 59 -2.99 26.65 -30.46
C LEU A 59 -2.62 27.44 -31.73
N TYR A 60 -3.54 27.54 -32.71
CA TYR A 60 -3.29 28.32 -33.92
C TYR A 60 -3.04 29.80 -33.58
N VAL A 61 -3.84 30.35 -32.67
CA VAL A 61 -3.67 31.75 -32.23
C VAL A 61 -2.29 31.94 -31.56
N LEU A 62 -1.81 30.97 -30.75
CA LEU A 62 -0.48 31.04 -30.16
C LEU A 62 0.63 31.02 -31.22
N TRP A 63 0.50 30.15 -32.24
CA TRP A 63 1.48 30.08 -33.33
C TRP A 63 1.46 31.34 -34.18
N ALA A 64 0.29 31.90 -34.47
CA ALA A 64 0.14 33.15 -35.22
C ALA A 64 0.74 34.37 -34.49
N ASN A 65 0.77 34.36 -33.15
CA ASN A 65 1.42 35.37 -32.32
C ASN A 65 2.95 35.13 -32.14
N GLY A 66 3.57 34.22 -32.89
CA GLY A 66 5.00 34.02 -32.92
C GLY A 66 5.55 33.09 -31.85
N VAL A 67 4.72 32.44 -31.03
CA VAL A 67 5.15 31.43 -30.08
C VAL A 67 5.56 30.16 -30.84
N SER A 68 6.81 29.73 -30.71
CA SER A 68 7.24 28.48 -31.36
C SER A 68 6.65 27.25 -30.67
N LYS A 69 6.36 26.20 -31.44
CA LYS A 69 5.87 24.91 -30.89
C LYS A 69 6.86 24.35 -29.86
N PHE A 70 8.14 24.51 -30.12
CA PHE A 70 9.20 24.03 -29.24
C PHE A 70 9.23 24.77 -27.89
N GLU A 71 9.04 26.08 -27.91
CA GLU A 71 8.94 26.89 -26.68
C GLU A 71 7.76 26.42 -25.82
N PHE A 72 6.61 26.17 -26.46
CA PHE A 72 5.44 25.65 -25.77
C PHE A 72 5.66 24.26 -25.17
N ILE A 73 6.33 23.33 -25.90
CA ILE A 73 6.73 22.02 -25.38
C ILE A 73 7.63 22.16 -24.16
N ASN A 74 8.61 23.07 -24.18
CA ASN A 74 9.50 23.31 -23.05
C ASN A 74 8.75 23.83 -21.82
N LYS A 75 7.71 24.66 -21.97
CA LYS A 75 6.85 25.08 -20.87
C LYS A 75 6.07 23.88 -20.26
N ILE A 76 5.56 23.00 -21.10
CA ILE A 76 4.90 21.76 -20.64
C ILE A 76 5.90 20.86 -19.88
N LEU A 77 7.14 20.74 -20.37
CA LEU A 77 8.19 19.99 -19.68
C LEU A 77 8.50 20.58 -18.28
N ILE A 78 8.59 21.90 -18.16
CA ILE A 78 8.81 22.54 -16.84
C ILE A 78 7.67 22.21 -15.89
N ILE A 79 6.40 22.28 -16.35
CA ILE A 79 5.24 21.89 -15.56
C ILE A 79 5.32 20.41 -15.19
N SER A 80 5.70 19.53 -16.11
CA SER A 80 5.83 18.10 -15.85
C SER A 80 6.92 17.78 -14.81
N ILE A 81 8.03 18.53 -14.80
CA ILE A 81 9.09 18.41 -13.78
C ILE A 81 8.55 18.85 -12.40
N PHE A 82 7.74 19.91 -12.36
CA PHE A 82 7.10 20.32 -11.10
C PHE A 82 6.17 19.23 -10.56
N ILE A 83 5.36 18.62 -11.42
CA ILE A 83 4.48 17.48 -11.05
C ILE A 83 5.29 16.26 -10.63
N LEU A 84 6.45 15.99 -11.29
CA LEU A 84 7.38 14.94 -10.89
C LEU A 84 7.88 15.15 -9.46
N LEU A 85 8.35 16.34 -9.12
CA LEU A 85 8.82 16.68 -7.76
C LEU A 85 7.69 16.53 -6.73
N PHE A 86 6.49 16.99 -7.06
CA PHE A 86 5.31 16.83 -6.24
C PHE A 86 4.98 15.34 -6.02
N GLN A 87 5.06 14.52 -7.07
CA GLN A 87 4.88 13.06 -7.00
C GLN A 87 5.90 12.39 -6.07
N ILE A 88 7.20 12.78 -6.17
CA ILE A 88 8.25 12.24 -5.29
C ILE A 88 7.94 12.62 -3.83
N PHE A 89 7.55 13.86 -3.57
CA PHE A 89 7.19 14.30 -2.23
C PHE A 89 6.03 13.45 -1.66
N PHE A 90 4.97 13.25 -2.42
CA PHE A 90 3.84 12.43 -1.99
C PHE A 90 4.21 10.96 -1.77
N SER A 91 4.98 10.36 -2.66
CA SER A 91 5.31 8.94 -2.59
C SER A 91 6.39 8.61 -1.57
N ALA A 92 7.41 9.48 -1.40
CA ALA A 92 8.56 9.23 -0.54
C ALA A 92 8.36 9.68 0.92
N PHE A 93 7.54 10.71 1.15
CA PHE A 93 7.36 11.30 2.48
C PHE A 93 5.93 11.19 2.99
N LEU A 94 4.96 11.75 2.27
CA LEU A 94 3.60 11.87 2.80
C LEU A 94 2.91 10.51 2.91
N SER A 95 3.03 9.65 1.88
CA SER A 95 2.36 8.35 1.85
C SER A 95 2.85 7.41 2.97
N PRO A 96 4.15 7.15 3.19
CA PRO A 96 4.59 6.29 4.29
C PRO A 96 4.22 6.84 5.66
N PHE A 97 4.39 8.16 5.88
CA PHE A 97 4.04 8.80 7.14
C PHE A 97 2.56 8.65 7.50
N THR A 98 1.66 8.90 6.55
CA THR A 98 0.22 8.78 6.79
C THR A 98 -0.21 7.33 6.98
N GLN A 99 0.37 6.38 6.24
CA GLN A 99 0.09 4.96 6.39
C GLN A 99 0.55 4.42 7.75
N TYR A 100 1.74 4.84 8.22
CA TYR A 100 2.23 4.49 9.55
C TYR A 100 1.27 5.00 10.64
N LYS A 101 0.82 6.27 10.54
CA LYS A 101 -0.19 6.81 11.46
C LYS A 101 -1.51 6.05 11.40
N ALA A 102 -1.98 5.69 10.19
CA ALA A 102 -3.19 4.89 10.03
C ALA A 102 -3.09 3.56 10.80
N ARG A 103 -1.92 2.90 10.71
CA ARG A 103 -1.66 1.65 11.44
C ARG A 103 -1.65 1.86 12.96
N LEU A 104 -1.05 2.95 13.45
CA LEU A 104 -1.07 3.26 14.89
C LEU A 104 -2.50 3.42 15.40
N PHE A 105 -3.38 4.09 14.65
CA PHE A 105 -4.80 4.20 15.02
C PHE A 105 -5.50 2.84 15.08
N LEU A 106 -5.21 1.93 14.15
CA LEU A 106 -5.74 0.56 14.23
C LEU A 106 -5.21 -0.15 15.47
N LYS A 107 -3.92 0.00 15.79
CA LYS A 107 -3.30 -0.62 16.97
C LYS A 107 -3.89 -0.08 18.28
N GLU A 108 -4.09 1.22 18.38
CA GLU A 108 -4.67 1.84 19.58
C GLU A 108 -6.17 1.49 19.76
N SER A 109 -6.89 1.28 18.66
CA SER A 109 -8.32 0.93 18.70
C SER A 109 -8.56 -0.56 18.96
N ASN A 110 -7.53 -1.39 19.05
CA ASN A 110 -7.62 -2.83 19.30
C ASN A 110 -8.14 -3.21 20.70
N ILE A 111 -8.60 -2.24 21.47
CA ILE A 111 -9.13 -2.46 22.81
C ILE A 111 -10.33 -3.43 22.79
N ASP A 112 -11.12 -3.42 21.72
CA ASP A 112 -12.30 -4.28 21.60
C ASP A 112 -12.17 -5.42 20.56
N PHE A 113 -11.00 -5.56 19.90
CA PHE A 113 -10.76 -6.53 18.85
C PHE A 113 -11.17 -7.95 19.23
N PHE A 114 -10.82 -8.40 20.42
CA PHE A 114 -11.09 -9.76 20.84
C PHE A 114 -12.59 -10.02 21.06
N SER A 115 -13.31 -9.06 21.63
CA SER A 115 -14.77 -9.19 21.84
C SER A 115 -15.58 -9.07 20.55
N ALA A 116 -15.01 -8.44 19.52
CA ALA A 116 -15.63 -8.28 18.21
C ALA A 116 -15.36 -9.47 17.27
N LEU A 117 -14.19 -10.10 17.36
CA LEU A 117 -13.90 -11.34 16.62
C LEU A 117 -14.81 -12.50 17.03
N ILE A 118 -15.25 -12.52 18.29
CA ILE A 118 -16.05 -13.61 18.81
C ILE A 118 -17.45 -13.58 18.18
N LYS A 119 -17.67 -14.52 17.23
CA LYS A 119 -18.98 -14.79 16.61
C LYS A 119 -19.58 -16.04 17.28
N GLU A 120 -20.85 -15.92 17.72
CA GLU A 120 -21.58 -17.03 18.33
C GLU A 120 -21.66 -18.25 17.40
N GLY A 121 -21.45 -19.43 17.97
CA GLY A 121 -21.60 -20.71 17.27
C GLY A 121 -20.56 -20.99 16.18
N LYS A 122 -19.43 -20.24 16.14
CA LYS A 122 -18.37 -20.44 15.14
C LYS A 122 -16.99 -20.64 15.75
N PHE A 123 -16.20 -21.52 15.14
CA PHE A 123 -14.77 -21.61 15.44
C PHE A 123 -14.03 -20.45 14.76
N ILE A 124 -13.23 -19.74 15.53
CA ILE A 124 -12.48 -18.57 15.08
C ILE A 124 -11.01 -18.79 15.39
N ASN A 125 -10.17 -18.73 14.37
CA ASN A 125 -8.72 -18.72 14.53
C ASN A 125 -8.30 -17.27 14.82
N VAL A 126 -8.03 -16.98 16.09
CA VAL A 126 -7.64 -15.63 16.54
C VAL A 126 -6.24 -15.27 16.08
N VAL A 127 -5.31 -16.22 16.23
CA VAL A 127 -3.93 -16.17 15.75
C VAL A 127 -3.51 -17.59 15.36
N GLU A 128 -2.38 -17.72 14.68
CA GLU A 128 -1.83 -19.03 14.32
C GLU A 128 -1.63 -19.89 15.58
N GLY A 129 -2.33 -21.01 15.66
CA GLY A 129 -2.31 -21.92 16.80
C GLY A 129 -3.24 -21.58 17.96
N LEU A 130 -4.12 -20.57 17.87
CA LEU A 130 -5.16 -20.30 18.87
C LEU A 130 -6.54 -20.27 18.21
N THR A 131 -7.34 -21.30 18.47
CA THR A 131 -8.73 -21.40 18.01
C THR A 131 -9.66 -21.24 19.20
N ILE A 132 -10.68 -20.41 19.06
CA ILE A 132 -11.70 -20.16 20.08
C ILE A 132 -13.08 -20.45 19.48
N PHE A 133 -13.92 -21.12 20.27
CA PHE A 133 -15.34 -21.27 19.98
C PHE A 133 -16.13 -20.82 21.18
N ILE A 134 -17.22 -20.09 20.94
CA ILE A 134 -18.16 -19.63 21.96
C ILE A 134 -19.57 -19.88 21.46
N ASP A 135 -20.35 -20.57 22.26
CA ASP A 135 -21.72 -20.93 21.92
C ASP A 135 -22.64 -19.71 21.94
N LYS A 136 -22.63 -18.95 23.06
CA LYS A 136 -23.48 -17.77 23.25
C LYS A 136 -22.73 -16.61 23.86
N LYS A 137 -23.03 -15.42 23.37
CA LYS A 137 -22.55 -14.16 23.90
C LYS A 137 -23.67 -13.51 24.70
N GLU A 138 -23.52 -13.49 26.00
CA GLU A 138 -24.43 -12.77 26.89
C GLU A 138 -24.03 -11.28 26.94
N SER A 139 -24.93 -10.40 27.36
CA SER A 139 -24.67 -8.97 27.44
C SER A 139 -23.41 -8.67 28.30
N ASN A 140 -22.70 -7.58 27.99
CA ASN A 140 -21.55 -7.08 28.77
C ASN A 140 -20.29 -7.95 28.88
N LYS A 141 -19.78 -8.46 27.74
CA LYS A 141 -18.50 -9.20 27.71
C LYS A 141 -18.53 -10.52 28.51
N MET A 142 -19.72 -11.09 28.73
CA MET A 142 -19.89 -12.43 29.28
C MET A 142 -20.16 -13.42 28.16
N PHE A 143 -19.56 -14.60 28.27
CA PHE A 143 -19.63 -15.67 27.29
C PHE A 143 -19.97 -17.00 27.98
N SER A 144 -20.73 -17.85 27.31
CA SER A 144 -21.08 -19.19 27.80
C SER A 144 -20.64 -20.28 26.85
N ASN A 145 -20.30 -21.46 27.41
CA ASN A 145 -19.81 -22.65 26.72
C ASN A 145 -18.60 -22.34 25.82
N ILE A 146 -17.47 -22.09 26.45
CA ILE A 146 -16.23 -21.64 25.83
C ILE A 146 -15.33 -22.84 25.58
N PHE A 147 -14.82 -22.94 24.37
CA PHE A 147 -13.76 -23.87 23.97
C PHE A 147 -12.57 -23.08 23.44
N ILE A 148 -11.37 -23.36 23.93
CA ILE A 148 -10.12 -22.76 23.50
C ILE A 148 -9.14 -23.89 23.17
N ASP A 149 -8.64 -23.93 21.94
CA ASP A 149 -7.50 -24.77 21.55
C ASP A 149 -6.26 -23.87 21.39
N ASP A 150 -5.32 -24.04 22.30
CA ASP A 150 -4.03 -23.34 22.30
C ASP A 150 -2.91 -24.31 21.92
N SER A 151 -2.60 -24.33 20.62
CA SER A 151 -1.49 -25.06 20.03
C SER A 151 -0.29 -24.18 19.67
N SER A 152 -0.31 -22.91 20.07
CA SER A 152 0.77 -21.94 19.83
C SER A 152 2.01 -22.19 20.67
N LYS A 153 1.87 -22.88 21.81
CA LYS A 153 2.97 -23.21 22.73
C LYS A 153 3.49 -24.63 22.52
N VAL A 154 4.67 -24.90 23.05
CA VAL A 154 5.29 -26.25 23.02
C VAL A 154 4.39 -27.33 23.66
N GLN A 155 3.58 -26.94 24.63
CA GLN A 155 2.55 -27.81 25.25
C GLN A 155 1.20 -27.42 24.71
N LYS A 156 0.59 -28.31 23.90
CA LYS A 156 -0.77 -28.10 23.35
C LYS A 156 -1.78 -28.32 24.49
N ARG A 157 -2.67 -27.34 24.66
CA ARG A 157 -3.72 -27.41 25.67
C ARG A 157 -5.08 -27.05 25.09
N ILE A 158 -6.10 -27.79 25.52
CA ILE A 158 -7.49 -27.53 25.21
C ILE A 158 -8.18 -27.15 26.50
N ILE A 159 -8.94 -26.08 26.50
CA ILE A 159 -9.66 -25.55 27.65
C ILE A 159 -11.15 -25.52 27.34
N TYR A 160 -11.94 -26.11 28.21
CA TYR A 160 -13.41 -26.00 28.22
C TYR A 160 -13.83 -25.23 29.46
N ALA A 161 -14.71 -24.23 29.31
CA ALA A 161 -15.27 -23.49 30.44
C ALA A 161 -16.76 -23.26 30.23
N LYS A 162 -17.55 -23.36 31.33
CA LYS A 162 -18.99 -23.11 31.29
C LYS A 162 -19.31 -21.63 31.05
N SER A 163 -18.52 -20.74 31.62
CA SER A 163 -18.69 -19.30 31.44
C SER A 163 -17.33 -18.59 31.50
N GLY A 164 -17.28 -17.38 30.96
CA GLY A 164 -16.09 -16.55 31.04
C GLY A 164 -16.40 -15.10 30.74
N ARG A 165 -15.51 -14.24 31.21
CA ARG A 165 -15.57 -12.79 30.93
C ARG A 165 -14.20 -12.22 30.59
N ILE A 166 -14.19 -11.27 29.67
CA ILE A 166 -12.97 -10.53 29.36
C ILE A 166 -12.83 -9.38 30.35
N VAL A 167 -11.72 -9.36 31.07
CA VAL A 167 -11.36 -8.29 32.00
C VAL A 167 -10.11 -7.60 31.46
N GLU A 168 -10.19 -6.28 31.39
CA GLU A 168 -9.09 -5.43 30.97
C GLU A 168 -8.54 -4.67 32.19
N ASN A 169 -7.28 -4.85 32.48
CA ASN A 169 -6.59 -4.18 33.56
C ASN A 169 -5.25 -3.64 33.08
N ASN A 170 -5.03 -2.32 33.11
CA ASN A 170 -3.75 -1.63 32.83
C ASN A 170 -2.91 -2.21 31.67
N LYS A 171 -3.49 -2.36 30.46
CA LYS A 171 -2.88 -2.92 29.25
C LYS A 171 -2.80 -4.45 29.17
N GLN A 172 -3.28 -5.18 30.16
CA GLN A 172 -3.40 -6.64 30.09
C GLN A 172 -4.84 -7.05 29.82
N LYS A 173 -5.03 -7.93 28.85
CA LYS A 173 -6.34 -8.52 28.53
C LYS A 173 -6.36 -9.95 29.06
N ILE A 174 -7.20 -10.20 30.02
CA ILE A 174 -7.34 -11.48 30.69
C ILE A 174 -8.73 -12.04 30.42
N PHE A 175 -8.79 -13.25 29.87
CA PHE A 175 -10.04 -13.99 29.79
C PHE A 175 -10.19 -14.84 31.05
N LYS A 176 -11.02 -14.37 31.98
CA LYS A 176 -11.42 -15.10 33.18
C LYS A 176 -12.41 -16.18 32.81
N LEU A 177 -12.01 -17.43 33.00
CA LEU A 177 -12.82 -18.60 32.68
C LEU A 177 -13.26 -19.25 33.98
N ASN A 178 -14.54 -19.62 34.09
CA ASN A 178 -15.12 -20.20 35.29
C ASN A 178 -15.68 -21.59 35.00
N ASN A 179 -15.50 -22.49 35.97
CA ASN A 179 -16.04 -23.85 36.00
C ASN A 179 -15.71 -24.65 34.72
N GLY A 180 -14.50 -25.17 34.66
CA GLY A 180 -14.04 -25.86 33.46
C GLY A 180 -12.99 -26.92 33.68
N GLN A 181 -12.44 -27.36 32.57
CA GLN A 181 -11.35 -28.36 32.56
C GLN A 181 -10.30 -28.01 31.49
N ILE A 182 -9.07 -28.33 31.78
CA ILE A 182 -7.91 -28.19 30.90
C ILE A 182 -7.42 -29.56 30.53
N LEU A 183 -7.28 -29.84 29.26
CA LEU A 183 -6.62 -31.04 28.72
C LEU A 183 -5.26 -30.66 28.18
N ASN A 184 -4.21 -31.06 28.88
CA ASN A 184 -2.83 -30.92 28.42
C ASN A 184 -2.39 -32.17 27.66
N LYS A 185 -1.92 -32.00 26.43
CA LYS A 185 -1.39 -33.10 25.62
C LYS A 185 0.13 -33.13 25.77
N GLU A 186 0.64 -34.14 26.50
CA GLU A 186 2.07 -34.43 26.62
C GLU A 186 2.39 -35.72 25.85
N LYS A 187 3.07 -35.61 24.71
CA LYS A 187 3.47 -36.73 23.84
C LYS A 187 2.31 -37.71 23.53
N LEU A 188 2.09 -38.72 24.38
CA LEU A 188 1.07 -39.77 24.22
C LEU A 188 0.06 -39.82 25.39
N ARG A 189 0.15 -38.91 26.34
CA ARG A 189 -0.75 -38.88 27.52
C ARG A 189 -1.53 -37.57 27.55
N PHE A 190 -2.79 -37.67 28.01
CA PHE A 190 -3.65 -36.52 28.25
C PHE A 190 -3.80 -36.39 29.78
N ASN A 191 -3.44 -35.23 30.28
CA ASN A 191 -3.66 -34.87 31.68
C ASN A 191 -4.87 -33.94 31.74
N ILE A 192 -5.87 -34.28 32.54
CA ILE A 192 -7.08 -33.50 32.70
C ILE A 192 -7.05 -32.85 34.10
N PHE A 193 -7.20 -31.51 34.11
CA PHE A 193 -7.27 -30.73 35.35
C PHE A 193 -8.61 -30.00 35.36
N GLN A 194 -9.36 -30.10 36.46
CA GLN A 194 -10.57 -29.31 36.68
C GLN A 194 -10.20 -28.02 37.41
N PHE A 195 -10.89 -26.94 37.09
CA PHE A 195 -10.72 -25.64 37.73
C PHE A 195 -12.05 -24.96 38.01
N GLU A 196 -12.11 -24.19 39.09
CA GLU A 196 -13.24 -23.29 39.39
C GLU A 196 -13.07 -21.96 38.68
N GLU A 197 -11.86 -21.38 38.71
CA GLU A 197 -11.51 -20.14 38.02
C GLU A 197 -10.08 -20.24 37.45
N ILE A 198 -9.89 -19.76 36.21
CA ILE A 198 -8.58 -19.63 35.60
C ILE A 198 -8.49 -18.33 34.79
N ASN A 199 -7.32 -17.70 34.84
CA ASN A 199 -7.00 -16.52 34.05
C ASN A 199 -6.22 -16.95 32.80
N PHE A 200 -6.86 -16.79 31.63
CA PHE A 200 -6.22 -17.02 30.36
C PHE A 200 -5.72 -15.67 29.81
N ASP A 201 -4.41 -15.49 29.76
CA ASP A 201 -3.77 -14.27 29.32
C ASP A 201 -3.82 -14.16 27.79
N LEU A 202 -4.54 -13.16 27.29
CA LEU A 202 -4.69 -12.85 25.87
C LEU A 202 -3.65 -11.86 25.36
N THR A 203 -2.88 -11.21 26.22
CA THR A 203 -1.89 -10.20 25.85
C THR A 203 -0.77 -10.77 24.98
N ASN A 204 -0.43 -12.05 25.18
CA ASN A 204 0.60 -12.73 24.40
C ASN A 204 0.13 -13.20 23.00
N TYR A 205 -1.17 -13.11 22.71
CA TYR A 205 -1.77 -13.52 21.45
C TYR A 205 -2.12 -12.31 20.56
N ASN A 206 -1.31 -11.26 20.60
CA ASN A 206 -1.41 -10.16 19.66
C ASN A 206 -1.12 -10.67 18.24
N THR A 207 -1.99 -10.32 17.30
CA THR A 207 -1.77 -10.65 15.89
C THR A 207 -0.49 -9.97 15.42
N ASN A 208 0.55 -10.77 15.12
CA ASN A 208 1.85 -10.27 14.63
C ASN A 208 1.70 -9.39 13.37
N THR A 209 0.61 -9.57 12.63
CA THR A 209 0.28 -8.77 11.44
C THR A 209 0.03 -7.29 11.72
N ILE A 210 -0.31 -6.93 12.97
CA ILE A 210 -0.55 -5.52 13.35
C ILE A 210 0.71 -4.89 13.95
N LEU A 211 1.64 -5.68 14.49
CA LEU A 211 2.82 -5.17 15.18
C LEU A 211 3.96 -4.79 14.23
N ALA A 212 4.18 -5.55 13.17
CA ALA A 212 5.23 -5.26 12.22
C ALA A 212 4.73 -4.29 11.13
N PRO A 213 5.40 -3.13 10.91
CA PRO A 213 5.04 -2.23 9.83
C PRO A 213 5.27 -2.91 8.47
N LYS A 214 4.34 -2.73 7.54
CA LYS A 214 4.55 -3.16 6.15
C LYS A 214 5.64 -2.30 5.51
N ILE A 215 6.41 -2.85 4.59
CA ILE A 215 7.50 -2.12 3.88
C ILE A 215 7.03 -0.79 3.31
N GLN A 216 5.78 -0.71 2.86
CA GLN A 216 5.17 0.51 2.33
C GLN A 216 4.94 1.63 3.38
N GLU A 217 4.98 1.31 4.65
CA GLU A 217 4.74 2.23 5.79
C GLU A 217 6.05 2.72 6.40
N ILE A 218 7.18 2.08 6.04
CA ILE A 218 8.50 2.43 6.54
C ILE A 218 8.98 3.71 5.84
N GLU A 219 9.61 4.58 6.60
CA GLU A 219 10.18 5.82 6.08
C GLU A 219 11.21 5.54 4.98
N THR A 220 11.22 6.37 3.93
CA THR A 220 12.12 6.19 2.79
C THR A 220 13.59 6.24 3.20
N LYS A 221 13.94 7.06 4.21
CA LYS A 221 15.30 7.14 4.76
C LYS A 221 15.74 5.81 5.39
N GLN A 222 14.86 5.17 6.15
CA GLN A 222 15.13 3.86 6.79
C GLN A 222 15.29 2.77 5.72
N LEU A 223 14.44 2.75 4.69
CA LEU A 223 14.55 1.82 3.57
C LEU A 223 15.87 1.96 2.81
N LEU A 224 16.30 3.20 2.54
CA LEU A 224 17.58 3.48 1.86
C LEU A 224 18.77 3.02 2.71
N ASN A 225 18.76 3.32 4.02
CA ASN A 225 19.80 2.89 4.92
C ASN A 225 19.87 1.36 5.01
N CYS A 226 18.74 0.69 5.15
CA CYS A 226 18.68 -0.78 5.16
C CYS A 226 19.27 -1.36 3.86
N TYR A 227 18.83 -0.85 2.70
CA TYR A 227 19.31 -1.32 1.40
C TYR A 227 20.83 -1.12 1.22
N MET A 228 21.37 0.03 1.62
CA MET A 228 22.79 0.33 1.52
C MET A 228 23.63 -0.54 2.46
N ASN A 229 23.16 -0.79 3.67
CA ASN A 229 23.88 -1.55 4.69
C ASN A 229 23.89 -3.05 4.36
N LEU A 230 22.79 -3.63 3.91
CA LEU A 230 22.75 -5.02 3.44
C LEU A 230 23.71 -5.23 2.25
N ASN A 231 23.77 -4.28 1.32
CA ASN A 231 24.67 -4.33 0.18
C ASN A 231 26.17 -4.25 0.58
N ARG A 232 26.48 -3.57 1.72
CA ARG A 232 27.85 -3.43 2.22
C ARG A 232 28.25 -4.52 3.20
N ARG A 233 27.35 -5.49 3.55
CA ARG A 233 27.57 -6.50 4.60
C ARG A 233 28.06 -5.90 5.93
N SER A 234 27.74 -4.64 6.20
CA SER A 234 28.09 -3.99 7.45
C SER A 234 27.11 -4.46 8.54
N PHE A 235 27.67 -4.97 9.65
CA PHE A 235 26.88 -5.32 10.83
C PHE A 235 26.11 -4.08 11.32
N ILE A 236 24.80 -4.15 11.31
CA ILE A 236 23.93 -3.08 11.77
C ILE A 236 23.61 -3.40 13.24
N ASN A 237 23.80 -2.41 14.11
CA ASN A 237 23.14 -2.42 15.40
C ASN A 237 21.62 -2.30 15.16
N GLN A 238 20.90 -3.39 15.37
CA GLN A 238 19.45 -3.52 15.12
C GLN A 238 18.57 -2.65 16.05
N GLU A 239 19.18 -1.95 17.00
CA GLU A 239 18.45 -1.24 18.07
C GLU A 239 17.59 -0.05 17.64
N ASN A 240 17.71 0.41 16.37
CA ASN A 240 17.05 1.65 15.91
C ASN A 240 15.98 1.46 14.85
N TYR A 241 15.55 0.25 14.52
CA TYR A 241 14.55 0.04 13.48
C TYR A 241 13.32 -0.70 14.03
N ASP A 242 12.15 -0.16 13.75
CA ASP A 242 10.86 -0.81 14.05
C ASP A 242 10.61 -2.09 13.21
N PHE A 243 11.53 -2.45 12.31
CA PHE A 243 11.45 -3.65 11.48
C PHE A 243 12.82 -4.34 11.35
N THR A 244 12.80 -5.67 11.20
CA THR A 244 14.01 -6.47 10.97
C THR A 244 14.49 -6.30 9.52
N CYS A 245 15.74 -5.81 9.36
CA CYS A 245 16.37 -5.65 8.05
C CYS A 245 17.09 -6.95 7.68
N GLU A 246 16.40 -7.84 6.96
CA GLU A 246 16.89 -9.17 6.56
C GLU A 246 17.07 -9.27 5.04
N ASP A 247 17.94 -10.18 4.61
CA ASP A 247 18.17 -10.45 3.18
C ASP A 247 16.90 -10.94 2.45
N SER A 248 15.99 -11.57 3.18
CA SER A 248 14.71 -12.07 2.65
C SER A 248 13.83 -10.98 2.04
N ILE A 249 13.86 -9.76 2.60
CA ILE A 249 13.02 -8.62 2.21
C ILE A 249 13.72 -7.62 1.29
N ILE A 250 14.99 -7.84 0.91
CA ILE A 250 15.78 -6.90 0.09
C ILE A 250 15.13 -6.60 -1.26
N LYS A 251 14.48 -7.59 -1.85
CA LYS A 251 13.76 -7.43 -3.13
C LYS A 251 12.59 -6.47 -2.99
N GLU A 252 11.77 -6.62 -1.96
CA GLU A 252 10.62 -5.76 -1.71
C GLU A 252 11.04 -4.33 -1.36
N ILE A 253 12.15 -4.17 -0.61
CA ILE A 253 12.75 -2.86 -0.31
C ILE A 253 13.20 -2.17 -1.61
N LYS A 254 13.90 -2.90 -2.49
CA LYS A 254 14.33 -2.37 -3.79
C LYS A 254 13.15 -1.93 -4.65
N GLU A 255 12.09 -2.76 -4.72
CA GLU A 255 10.87 -2.42 -5.45
C GLU A 255 10.22 -1.14 -4.91
N GLU A 256 10.07 -1.02 -3.59
CA GLU A 256 9.43 0.13 -2.97
C GLU A 256 10.27 1.42 -3.15
N ILE A 257 11.61 1.36 -3.08
CA ILE A 257 12.50 2.49 -3.36
C ILE A 257 12.34 2.95 -4.82
N LEU A 258 12.39 2.02 -5.78
CA LEU A 258 12.21 2.34 -7.20
C LEU A 258 10.85 2.97 -7.48
N LYS A 259 9.81 2.47 -6.85
CA LYS A 259 8.45 2.98 -6.97
C LYS A 259 8.32 4.41 -6.43
N ARG A 260 8.99 4.72 -5.32
CA ARG A 260 8.92 6.05 -4.70
C ARG A 260 9.75 7.11 -5.41
N LEU A 261 10.96 6.77 -5.84
CA LEU A 261 11.94 7.75 -6.34
C LEU A 261 12.10 7.72 -7.86
N TYR A 262 12.04 6.53 -8.47
CA TYR A 262 12.34 6.38 -9.90
C TYR A 262 11.09 6.44 -10.79
N LYS A 263 10.00 5.79 -10.40
CA LYS A 263 8.76 5.76 -11.18
C LYS A 263 8.24 7.15 -11.61
N PRO A 264 8.34 8.22 -10.80
CA PRO A 264 7.94 9.58 -11.20
C PRO A 264 8.63 10.11 -12.46
N ILE A 265 9.81 9.57 -12.84
CA ILE A 265 10.56 9.99 -14.06
C ILE A 265 9.75 9.74 -15.35
N TYR A 266 8.76 8.85 -15.32
CA TYR A 266 7.87 8.63 -16.46
C TYR A 266 6.93 9.82 -16.73
N ILE A 267 6.71 10.75 -15.78
CA ILE A 267 5.80 11.90 -15.96
C ILE A 267 6.25 12.84 -17.09
N PRO A 268 7.50 13.30 -17.16
CA PRO A 268 7.97 14.10 -18.30
C PRO A 268 7.88 13.36 -19.64
N VAL A 269 8.06 12.04 -19.64
CA VAL A 269 7.99 11.23 -20.86
C VAL A 269 6.56 11.21 -21.42
N VAL A 270 5.56 10.98 -20.57
CA VAL A 270 4.16 10.99 -21.02
C VAL A 270 3.70 12.40 -21.41
N ALA A 271 4.28 13.44 -20.81
CA ALA A 271 4.05 14.83 -21.23
C ALA A 271 4.54 15.06 -22.66
N LEU A 272 5.75 14.59 -23.02
CA LEU A 272 6.28 14.68 -24.38
C LEU A 272 5.44 13.88 -25.37
N ILE A 273 4.99 12.69 -25.01
CA ILE A 273 4.10 11.88 -25.85
C ILE A 273 2.78 12.63 -26.12
N SER A 274 2.24 13.31 -25.12
CA SER A 274 1.04 14.15 -25.30
C SER A 274 1.30 15.29 -26.28
N CYS A 275 2.50 15.87 -26.28
CA CYS A 275 2.89 16.94 -27.21
C CYS A 275 3.04 16.47 -28.67
N MET A 276 3.06 15.17 -28.95
CA MET A 276 3.03 14.65 -30.34
C MET A 276 1.76 15.08 -31.08
N LEU A 277 0.71 15.49 -30.39
CA LEU A 277 -0.48 16.10 -30.99
C LEU A 277 -0.17 17.35 -31.83
N PHE A 278 0.89 18.10 -31.51
CA PHE A 278 1.26 19.33 -32.25
C PHE A 278 1.86 19.07 -33.64
N MET A 279 2.11 17.80 -33.99
CA MET A 279 2.67 17.41 -35.26
C MET A 279 1.63 17.44 -36.40
N THR A 280 0.37 17.19 -36.06
CA THR A 280 -0.71 17.14 -37.02
C THR A 280 -1.74 18.21 -36.65
N SER A 281 -2.19 18.97 -37.64
CA SER A 281 -3.23 19.97 -37.47
C SER A 281 -4.61 19.31 -37.56
N LYS A 282 -5.63 19.93 -36.94
CA LYS A 282 -7.00 19.45 -36.98
C LYS A 282 -7.55 19.30 -38.40
N SER A 283 -7.05 20.08 -39.33
CA SER A 283 -7.42 20.02 -40.76
C SER A 283 -6.84 18.82 -41.50
N ASP A 284 -5.87 18.11 -40.88
CA ASP A 284 -5.22 16.98 -41.50
C ASP A 284 -6.06 15.70 -41.35
N ILE A 285 -6.18 14.94 -42.45
CA ILE A 285 -6.91 13.65 -42.48
C ILE A 285 -6.36 12.67 -41.45
N PHE A 286 -5.08 12.77 -41.16
CA PHE A 286 -4.40 11.87 -40.20
C PHE A 286 -4.51 12.30 -38.74
N PHE A 287 -5.07 13.46 -38.44
CA PHE A 287 -5.16 13.98 -37.07
C PHE A 287 -5.81 12.99 -36.08
N ASN A 288 -6.93 12.40 -36.45
CA ASN A 288 -7.62 11.44 -35.56
C ASN A 288 -6.80 10.18 -35.31
N ARG A 289 -6.04 9.72 -36.28
CA ARG A 289 -5.11 8.56 -36.12
C ARG A 289 -3.95 8.93 -35.21
N ALA A 290 -3.30 10.07 -35.44
CA ALA A 290 -2.19 10.55 -34.62
C ALA A 290 -2.62 10.75 -33.15
N LYS A 291 -3.80 11.35 -32.94
CA LYS A 291 -4.41 11.52 -31.62
C LYS A 291 -4.57 10.17 -30.88
N ASN A 292 -5.21 9.21 -31.55
CA ASN A 292 -5.45 7.90 -30.93
C ASN A 292 -4.15 7.13 -30.66
N ILE A 293 -3.19 7.19 -31.59
CA ILE A 293 -1.87 6.55 -31.41
C ILE A 293 -1.11 7.17 -30.25
N SER A 294 -1.05 8.51 -30.16
CA SER A 294 -0.38 9.21 -29.05
C SER A 294 -1.01 8.89 -27.71
N PHE A 295 -2.35 8.81 -27.64
CA PHE A 295 -3.05 8.42 -26.41
C PHE A 295 -2.73 6.97 -26.01
N LEU A 296 -2.87 6.03 -26.95
CA LEU A 296 -2.58 4.62 -26.68
C LEU A 296 -1.12 4.41 -26.27
N LEU A 297 -0.18 5.11 -26.92
CA LEU A 297 1.26 5.01 -26.63
C LEU A 297 1.56 5.53 -25.20
N GLY A 298 1.01 6.69 -24.83
CA GLY A 298 1.19 7.23 -23.49
C GLY A 298 0.56 6.35 -22.40
N PHE A 299 -0.65 5.85 -22.63
CA PHE A 299 -1.32 4.93 -21.73
C PHE A 299 -0.55 3.60 -21.59
N PHE A 300 -0.14 3.04 -22.73
CA PHE A 300 0.67 1.82 -22.76
C PHE A 300 1.99 1.97 -22.00
N LEU A 301 2.68 3.12 -22.14
CA LEU A 301 3.91 3.40 -21.40
C LEU A 301 3.68 3.43 -19.89
N LEU A 302 2.58 4.01 -19.40
CA LEU A 302 2.24 4.00 -17.98
C LEU A 302 1.98 2.60 -17.46
N VAL A 303 1.25 1.76 -18.19
CA VAL A 303 1.00 0.36 -17.84
C VAL A 303 2.29 -0.45 -17.88
N LEU A 304 3.11 -0.22 -18.90
CA LEU A 304 4.42 -0.87 -19.06
C LEU A 304 5.34 -0.51 -17.87
N SER A 305 5.35 0.74 -17.43
CA SER A 305 6.15 1.18 -16.27
C SER A 305 5.79 0.42 -14.98
N GLU A 306 4.50 0.12 -14.75
CA GLU A 306 4.04 -0.65 -13.59
C GLU A 306 4.45 -2.12 -13.69
N SER A 307 4.33 -2.70 -14.89
CA SER A 307 4.71 -4.09 -15.14
C SER A 307 6.22 -4.29 -15.01
N LEU A 308 7.03 -3.42 -15.67
CA LEU A 308 8.48 -3.49 -15.59
C LEU A 308 9.00 -3.27 -14.17
N LEU A 309 8.36 -2.43 -13.36
CA LEU A 309 8.72 -2.25 -11.96
C LEU A 309 8.68 -3.56 -11.18
N ARG A 310 7.61 -4.35 -11.32
CA ARG A 310 7.48 -5.65 -10.64
C ARG A 310 8.56 -6.65 -11.09
N TYR A 311 8.86 -6.68 -12.39
CA TYR A 311 9.87 -7.59 -12.93
C TYR A 311 11.31 -7.10 -12.71
N SER A 312 11.54 -5.80 -12.48
CA SER A 312 12.87 -5.21 -12.28
C SER A 312 13.63 -5.80 -11.10
N VAL A 313 12.93 -6.41 -10.16
CA VAL A 313 13.52 -7.01 -8.94
C VAL A 313 13.90 -8.48 -9.16
N SER A 314 13.36 -9.14 -10.20
CA SER A 314 13.61 -10.57 -10.46
C SER A 314 14.98 -10.83 -11.07
N SER A 315 15.49 -9.94 -11.95
CA SER A 315 16.79 -10.11 -12.61
C SER A 315 17.47 -8.77 -12.89
N ASN A 316 18.82 -8.78 -12.94
CA ASN A 316 19.61 -7.58 -13.24
C ASN A 316 19.33 -7.05 -14.65
N LEU A 317 18.99 -7.91 -15.59
CA LEU A 317 18.66 -7.53 -16.95
C LEU A 317 17.35 -6.75 -17.02
N MET A 318 16.30 -7.21 -16.31
CA MET A 318 15.02 -6.50 -16.21
C MET A 318 15.16 -5.17 -15.47
N PHE A 319 16.02 -5.10 -14.46
CA PHE A 319 16.36 -3.85 -13.78
C PHE A 319 16.97 -2.83 -14.75
N PHE A 320 17.92 -3.26 -15.58
CA PHE A 320 18.54 -2.40 -16.60
C PHE A 320 17.48 -1.89 -17.60
N PHE A 321 16.62 -2.76 -18.10
CA PHE A 321 15.52 -2.35 -18.99
C PHE A 321 14.59 -1.34 -18.33
N TYR A 322 14.23 -1.54 -17.08
CA TYR A 322 13.37 -0.60 -16.34
C TYR A 322 13.99 0.79 -16.26
N ILE A 323 15.31 0.87 -15.97
CA ILE A 323 16.03 2.15 -15.90
C ILE A 323 16.19 2.79 -17.29
N MET A 324 16.47 2.02 -18.32
CA MET A 324 16.72 2.58 -19.66
C MET A 324 15.43 3.03 -20.36
N THR A 325 14.30 2.41 -20.08
CA THR A 325 13.02 2.68 -20.76
C THR A 325 12.63 4.17 -20.77
N PRO A 326 12.54 4.91 -19.63
CA PRO A 326 12.11 6.30 -19.67
C PRO A 326 13.10 7.20 -20.41
N PHE A 327 14.39 6.96 -20.32
CA PHE A 327 15.40 7.74 -21.06
C PHE A 327 15.28 7.51 -22.56
N LEU A 328 15.14 6.26 -22.98
CA LEU A 328 14.99 5.91 -24.40
C LEU A 328 13.75 6.61 -24.99
N PHE A 329 12.60 6.49 -24.33
CA PHE A 329 11.38 7.15 -24.78
C PHE A 329 11.50 8.69 -24.72
N PHE A 330 12.14 9.25 -23.70
CA PHE A 330 12.35 10.68 -23.60
C PHE A 330 13.19 11.21 -24.77
N PHE A 331 14.36 10.64 -25.03
CA PHE A 331 15.24 11.10 -26.08
C PHE A 331 14.66 10.88 -27.47
N THR A 332 14.00 9.74 -27.72
CA THR A 332 13.38 9.47 -29.03
C THR A 332 12.23 10.43 -29.30
N THR A 333 11.33 10.67 -28.34
CA THR A 333 10.20 11.61 -28.52
C THR A 333 10.65 13.06 -28.58
N TYR A 334 11.62 13.46 -27.75
CA TYR A 334 12.15 14.82 -27.75
C TYR A 334 12.87 15.14 -29.07
N PHE A 335 13.76 14.23 -29.55
CA PHE A 335 14.47 14.40 -30.81
C PHE A 335 13.52 14.40 -32.01
N PHE A 336 12.51 13.57 -31.99
CA PHE A 336 11.49 13.52 -33.01
C PHE A 336 10.71 14.84 -33.12
N LEU A 337 10.27 15.39 -31.97
CA LEU A 337 9.60 16.69 -31.91
C LEU A 337 10.52 17.85 -32.34
N PHE A 338 11.82 17.79 -31.99
CA PHE A 338 12.79 18.80 -32.39
C PHE A 338 13.04 18.81 -33.90
N LYS A 339 13.19 17.63 -34.51
CA LYS A 339 13.44 17.51 -35.95
C LYS A 339 12.31 18.09 -36.80
N ILE A 340 11.07 17.90 -36.39
CA ILE A 340 9.90 18.37 -37.13
C ILE A 340 9.68 19.88 -37.00
N ASN A 341 10.12 20.48 -35.89
CA ASN A 341 10.02 21.92 -35.72
C ASN A 341 11.03 22.71 -36.59
N ASN A 342 12.07 22.03 -37.08
CA ASN A 342 13.11 22.63 -37.94
C ASN A 342 12.86 22.40 -39.44
N VAL A 343 11.79 21.71 -39.79
CA VAL A 343 11.28 21.55 -41.16
C VAL A 343 10.03 22.42 -41.33
#